data_6b6c29d6c613ab4a70a1acb89a644f72
#
_entry.id   6b6c29d6c613ab4a70a1acb89a644f72
#
_cell.length_a   1.000
_cell.length_b   1.000
_cell.length_c   1.000
_cell.angle_alpha   90.00
_cell.angle_beta   90.00
_cell.angle_gamma   90.00
#
_symmetry.space_group_name_H-M   'P 1'
#
loop_
_entity.id
_entity.type
_entity.pdbx_description
1 polymer ?
#
loop_
_entity_poly.entity_id
_entity_poly.type
_entity_poly.pdbx_seq_one_letter_code
_entity_poly.pdbx_strand_id
1 'polypeptide(L)'
;DIVRAVRAGEAVTLRHPEATRPWQHVLDCLAGYLVYAQALALRSDTPRALNFGPRPGGAEVSVGELATLGVTALGGRPWTHTPDPASLEAKALGIDASLAKTVLGFESRLDAPEAVRLTMDWYARQARGEDARALCLAQIADYEARP
;
A
#
# COMPACT_ATOMS: atom_id res chain seq x y z
N ASP A 1 3.13 -11.34 4.30
CA ASP A 1 3.15 -12.07 5.58
C ASP A 1 1.73 -12.24 6.15
N ILE A 2 0.89 -11.19 6.29
CA ILE A 2 -0.48 -11.27 6.83
C ILE A 2 -1.31 -12.35 6.14
N VAL A 3 -1.48 -12.28 4.82
CA VAL A 3 -2.27 -13.25 4.03
C VAL A 3 -1.76 -14.68 4.21
N ARG A 4 -0.43 -14.85 4.25
CA ARG A 4 0.21 -16.17 4.42
C ARG A 4 -0.08 -16.76 5.79
N ALA A 5 0.07 -15.97 6.84
CA ALA A 5 -0.22 -16.41 8.21
C ALA A 5 -1.71 -16.75 8.39
N VAL A 6 -2.62 -15.89 7.90
CA VAL A 6 -4.06 -16.14 7.99
C VAL A 6 -4.44 -17.43 7.25
N ARG A 7 -3.90 -17.69 6.05
CA ARG A 7 -4.13 -18.93 5.30
C ARG A 7 -3.59 -20.17 6.02
N ALA A 8 -2.51 -20.02 6.79
CA ALA A 8 -1.95 -21.10 7.62
C ALA A 8 -2.70 -21.26 8.97
N GLY A 9 -3.66 -20.40 9.30
CA GLY A 9 -4.32 -20.38 10.60
C GLY A 9 -3.42 -19.89 11.73
N GLU A 10 -2.33 -19.19 11.40
CA GLU A 10 -1.32 -18.69 12.32
C GLU A 10 -1.51 -17.20 12.64
N ALA A 11 -0.92 -16.75 13.75
CA ALA A 11 -0.82 -15.32 14.05
C ALA A 11 0.39 -14.70 13.32
N VAL A 12 0.23 -13.47 12.84
CA VAL A 12 1.36 -12.68 12.32
C VAL A 12 2.23 -12.25 13.49
N THR A 13 3.53 -12.42 13.37
CA THR A 13 4.49 -11.91 14.37
C THR A 13 5.12 -10.62 13.88
N LEU A 14 5.02 -9.57 14.70
CA LEU A 14 5.58 -8.25 14.42
C LEU A 14 6.79 -7.99 15.33
N ARG A 15 7.87 -7.44 14.75
CA ARG A 15 9.08 -7.05 15.49
C ARG A 15 8.99 -5.61 16.02
N HIS A 16 8.45 -4.70 15.23
CA HIS A 16 8.34 -3.27 15.52
C HIS A 16 6.93 -2.77 15.17
N PRO A 17 5.90 -3.10 15.98
CA PRO A 17 4.52 -2.71 15.67
C PRO A 17 4.29 -1.20 15.67
N GLU A 18 5.09 -0.44 16.44
CA GLU A 18 5.01 1.02 16.50
C GLU A 18 5.68 1.74 15.32
N ALA A 19 6.42 1.01 14.48
CA ALA A 19 7.12 1.63 13.38
C ALA A 19 6.12 2.09 12.31
N THR A 20 6.35 3.27 11.71
CA THR A 20 5.55 3.79 10.61
C THR A 20 6.25 3.59 9.27
N ARG A 21 5.45 3.38 8.21
CA ARG A 21 5.93 3.18 6.84
C ARG A 21 5.03 3.95 5.87
N PRO A 22 5.55 4.34 4.72
CA PRO A 22 4.79 5.05 3.69
C PRO A 22 3.88 4.09 2.92
N TRP A 23 2.81 3.63 3.58
CA TRP A 23 1.86 2.67 3.01
C TRP A 23 1.17 3.24 1.78
N GLN A 24 1.27 2.53 0.67
CA GLN A 24 0.67 2.92 -0.60
C GLN A 24 0.08 1.69 -1.28
N HIS A 25 -1.08 1.84 -1.92
CA HIS A 25 -1.64 0.77 -2.76
C HIS A 25 -0.85 0.63 -4.05
N VAL A 26 -0.73 -0.59 -4.55
CA VAL A 26 0.00 -0.85 -5.80
C VAL A 26 -0.56 -0.06 -6.99
N LEU A 27 -1.87 0.15 -7.07
CA LEU A 27 -2.49 0.93 -8.14
C LEU A 27 -2.09 2.41 -8.10
N ASP A 28 -1.95 3.02 -6.91
CA ASP A 28 -1.42 4.37 -6.79
C ASP A 28 0.03 4.46 -7.31
N CYS A 29 0.86 3.51 -6.91
CA CYS A 29 2.25 3.46 -7.36
C CYS A 29 2.35 3.31 -8.88
N LEU A 30 1.61 2.36 -9.45
CA LEU A 30 1.61 2.08 -10.89
C LEU A 30 1.01 3.24 -11.71
N ALA A 31 -0.08 3.86 -11.22
CA ALA A 31 -0.66 5.04 -11.86
C ALA A 31 0.35 6.19 -11.92
N GLY A 32 1.07 6.44 -10.82
CA GLY A 32 2.15 7.42 -10.78
C GLY A 32 3.26 7.12 -11.80
N TYR A 33 3.66 5.87 -11.93
CA TYR A 33 4.67 5.46 -12.91
C TYR A 33 4.19 5.66 -14.35
N LEU A 34 2.93 5.37 -14.66
CA LEU A 34 2.37 5.56 -16.00
C LEU A 34 2.28 7.05 -16.36
N VAL A 35 1.79 7.89 -15.44
CA VAL A 35 1.76 9.35 -15.63
C VAL A 35 3.18 9.91 -15.81
N TYR A 36 4.13 9.42 -15.04
CA TYR A 36 5.53 9.83 -15.16
C TYR A 36 6.15 9.39 -16.49
N ALA A 37 5.92 8.17 -16.92
CA ALA A 37 6.40 7.68 -18.22
C ALA A 37 5.83 8.50 -19.38
N GLN A 38 4.55 8.87 -19.32
CA GLN A 38 3.94 9.76 -20.29
C GLN A 38 4.59 11.15 -20.29
N ALA A 39 4.82 11.73 -19.11
CA ALA A 39 5.48 13.04 -19.00
C ALA A 39 6.90 13.01 -19.58
N LEU A 40 7.69 11.97 -19.29
CA LEU A 40 9.03 11.80 -19.84
C LEU A 40 9.03 11.68 -21.36
N ALA A 41 8.00 11.06 -21.95
CA ALA A 41 7.87 10.92 -23.40
C ALA A 41 7.46 12.22 -24.10
N LEU A 42 6.67 13.06 -23.42
CA LEU A 42 6.04 14.25 -24.04
C LEU A 42 6.70 15.57 -23.67
N ARG A 43 7.50 15.63 -22.60
CA ARG A 43 8.04 16.87 -22.03
C ARG A 43 9.55 16.72 -21.79
N SER A 44 10.34 17.62 -22.33
CA SER A 44 11.80 17.65 -22.18
C SER A 44 12.29 18.17 -20.81
N ASP A 45 11.42 18.90 -20.09
CA ASP A 45 11.69 19.50 -18.79
C ASP A 45 11.31 18.61 -17.58
N THR A 46 10.83 17.41 -17.84
CA THR A 46 10.44 16.48 -16.78
C THR A 46 11.69 16.01 -16.00
N PRO A 47 11.70 16.13 -14.66
CA PRO A 47 12.80 15.64 -13.83
C PRO A 47 13.07 14.14 -14.07
N ARG A 48 14.34 13.75 -14.00
CA ARG A 48 14.73 12.35 -14.24
C ARG A 48 14.49 11.40 -13.07
N ALA A 49 14.11 11.94 -11.92
CA ALA A 49 13.78 11.16 -10.72
C ALA A 49 12.62 11.83 -9.97
N LEU A 50 11.63 11.05 -9.62
CA LEU A 50 10.50 11.45 -8.79
C LEU A 50 10.18 10.35 -7.78
N ASN A 51 9.77 10.76 -6.59
CA ASN A 51 9.23 9.84 -5.60
C ASN A 51 7.70 9.78 -5.73
N PHE A 52 7.16 8.58 -5.56
CA PHE A 52 5.72 8.32 -5.43
C PHE A 52 5.47 7.69 -4.07
N GLY A 53 4.54 8.26 -3.31
CA GLY A 53 4.25 7.85 -1.95
C GLY A 53 2.80 8.13 -1.58
N PRO A 54 2.40 7.85 -0.33
CA PRO A 54 1.07 8.18 0.15
C PRO A 54 0.83 9.69 0.07
N ARG A 55 -0.46 10.07 0.12
CA ARG A 55 -0.86 11.49 0.06
C ARG A 55 -0.19 12.29 1.18
N PRO A 56 0.46 13.42 0.88
CA PRO A 56 1.05 14.28 1.89
C PRO A 56 0.02 14.75 2.94
N GLY A 57 0.39 14.71 4.21
CA GLY A 57 -0.50 15.09 5.31
C GLY A 57 -1.58 14.06 5.67
N GLY A 58 -1.57 12.89 5.05
CA GLY A 58 -2.39 11.76 5.48
C GLY A 58 -1.97 11.23 6.86
N ALA A 59 -2.87 10.49 7.51
CA ALA A 59 -2.57 9.87 8.79
C ALA A 59 -1.40 8.86 8.65
N GLU A 60 -0.42 8.98 9.53
CA GLU A 60 0.60 7.95 9.68
C GLU A 60 -0.04 6.69 10.28
N VAL A 61 0.18 5.55 9.64
CA VAL A 61 -0.33 4.26 10.10
C VAL A 61 0.86 3.38 10.46
N SER A 62 0.86 2.89 11.68
CA SER A 62 1.90 1.98 12.17
C SER A 62 1.78 0.58 11.56
N VAL A 63 2.85 -0.20 11.67
CA VAL A 63 2.86 -1.62 11.26
C VAL A 63 1.80 -2.41 12.02
N GLY A 64 1.61 -2.13 13.32
CA GLY A 64 0.61 -2.78 14.17
C GLY A 64 -0.83 -2.44 13.75
N GLU A 65 -1.11 -1.16 13.46
CA GLU A 65 -2.43 -0.73 12.97
C GLU A 65 -2.74 -1.35 11.61
N LEU A 66 -1.79 -1.32 10.67
CA LEU A 66 -1.98 -1.96 9.37
C LEU A 66 -2.19 -3.47 9.50
N ALA A 67 -1.41 -4.14 10.35
CA ALA A 67 -1.59 -5.56 10.60
C ALA A 67 -2.97 -5.87 11.21
N THR A 68 -3.44 -5.03 12.14
CA THR A 68 -4.78 -5.14 12.72
C THR A 68 -5.87 -5.04 11.67
N LEU A 69 -5.79 -4.03 10.79
CA LEU A 69 -6.73 -3.88 9.67
C LEU A 69 -6.71 -5.11 8.76
N GLY A 70 -5.51 -5.59 8.42
CA GLY A 70 -5.35 -6.73 7.50
C GLY A 70 -5.86 -8.05 8.07
N VAL A 71 -5.49 -8.39 9.31
CA VAL A 71 -5.95 -9.64 9.94
C VAL A 71 -7.46 -9.61 10.21
N THR A 72 -8.01 -8.46 10.60
CA THR A 72 -9.46 -8.28 10.81
C THR A 72 -10.23 -8.49 9.50
N ALA A 73 -9.78 -7.88 8.41
CA ALA A 73 -10.40 -8.00 7.09
C ALA A 73 -10.44 -9.44 6.56
N LEU A 74 -9.46 -10.25 6.93
CA LEU A 74 -9.38 -11.67 6.53
C LEU A 74 -9.93 -12.65 7.56
N GLY A 75 -10.45 -12.19 8.71
CA GLY A 75 -10.91 -13.05 9.80
C GLY A 75 -9.77 -13.85 10.45
N GLY A 76 -8.56 -13.31 10.44
CA GLY A 76 -7.38 -13.95 11.01
C GLY A 76 -7.26 -13.77 12.53
N ARG A 77 -6.26 -14.43 13.11
CA ARG A 77 -5.91 -14.27 14.53
C ARG A 77 -5.25 -12.92 14.76
N PRO A 78 -5.42 -12.29 15.92
CA PRO A 78 -4.64 -11.12 16.31
C PRO A 78 -3.13 -11.38 16.15
N TRP A 79 -2.42 -10.36 15.69
CA TRP A 79 -0.96 -10.44 15.60
C TRP A 79 -0.30 -10.52 16.99
N THR A 80 0.92 -11.02 17.04
CA THR A 80 1.74 -11.11 18.24
C THR A 80 2.98 -10.24 18.11
N HIS A 81 3.52 -9.75 19.22
CA HIS A 81 4.75 -8.98 19.26
C HIS A 81 5.91 -9.84 19.76
N THR A 82 6.96 -9.92 18.97
CA THR A 82 8.23 -10.52 19.38
C THR A 82 9.33 -9.50 19.10
N PRO A 83 9.81 -8.78 20.12
CA PRO A 83 10.86 -7.79 19.95
C PRO A 83 12.13 -8.41 19.38
N ASP A 84 12.77 -7.71 18.47
CA ASP A 84 14.10 -8.05 17.97
C ASP A 84 15.06 -6.88 18.25
N PRO A 85 15.77 -6.90 19.39
CA PRO A 85 16.69 -5.83 19.77
C PRO A 85 17.86 -5.66 18.80
N ALA A 86 18.18 -6.69 18.01
CA ALA A 86 19.26 -6.65 17.02
C ALA A 86 18.80 -6.04 15.68
N SER A 87 17.51 -5.84 15.50
CA SER A 87 16.97 -5.23 14.27
C SER A 87 17.28 -3.73 14.24
N LEU A 88 17.96 -3.30 13.19
CA LEU A 88 18.30 -1.90 12.91
C LEU A 88 17.21 -1.19 12.09
N GLU A 89 15.98 -1.66 12.14
CA GLU A 89 14.88 -1.03 11.39
C GLU A 89 14.61 0.40 11.90
N ALA A 90 14.45 1.35 10.96
CA ALA A 90 14.06 2.71 11.29
C ALA A 90 12.66 2.72 11.93
N LYS A 91 12.49 3.51 13.02
CA LYS A 91 11.20 3.69 13.69
C LYS A 91 10.17 4.36 12.79
N ALA A 92 10.60 5.32 11.99
CA ALA A 92 9.76 6.01 11.03
C ALA A 92 10.47 6.08 9.68
N LEU A 93 9.74 5.83 8.62
CA LEU A 93 10.19 6.01 7.24
C LEU A 93 9.07 6.70 6.47
N GLY A 94 9.38 7.83 5.87
CA GLY A 94 8.47 8.60 5.00
C GLY A 94 9.03 8.72 3.59
N ILE A 95 8.16 9.02 2.64
CA ILE A 95 8.51 9.38 1.26
C ILE A 95 7.92 10.76 0.98
N ASP A 96 8.76 11.70 0.61
CA ASP A 96 8.32 13.00 0.11
C ASP A 96 7.99 12.88 -1.38
N ALA A 97 6.69 12.92 -1.70
CA ALA A 97 6.14 12.88 -3.06
C ALA A 97 5.71 14.27 -3.56
N SER A 98 6.05 15.35 -2.86
CA SER A 98 5.61 16.71 -3.19
C SER A 98 6.05 17.17 -4.59
N LEU A 99 7.24 16.74 -5.04
CA LEU A 99 7.72 17.05 -6.38
C LEU A 99 6.87 16.38 -7.47
N ALA A 100 6.43 15.14 -7.28
CA ALA A 100 5.53 14.48 -8.22
C ALA A 100 4.18 15.21 -8.33
N LYS A 101 3.64 15.69 -7.21
CA LYS A 101 2.45 16.55 -7.20
C LYS A 101 2.66 17.83 -7.98
N THR A 102 3.76 18.51 -7.73
CA THR A 102 4.05 19.82 -8.37
C THR A 102 4.27 19.68 -9.88
N VAL A 103 5.01 18.65 -10.32
CA VAL A 103 5.42 18.49 -11.71
C VAL A 103 4.37 17.80 -12.56
N LEU A 104 3.70 16.79 -11.99
CA LEU A 104 2.78 15.91 -12.71
C LEU A 104 1.31 16.14 -12.35
N GLY A 105 1.02 16.88 -11.27
CA GLY A 105 -0.31 16.95 -10.68
C GLY A 105 -0.77 15.63 -10.06
N PHE A 106 0.16 14.70 -9.79
CA PHE A 106 -0.15 13.36 -9.32
C PHE A 106 -0.12 13.28 -7.79
N GLU A 107 -1.19 12.71 -7.23
CA GLU A 107 -1.27 12.29 -5.82
C GLU A 107 -1.92 10.92 -5.72
N SER A 108 -1.54 10.16 -4.70
CA SER A 108 -2.22 8.90 -4.34
C SER A 108 -3.70 9.15 -4.04
N ARG A 109 -4.57 8.30 -4.55
CA ARG A 109 -6.03 8.39 -4.39
C ARG A 109 -6.54 7.65 -3.16
N LEU A 110 -5.78 6.64 -2.71
CA LEU A 110 -6.16 5.75 -1.62
C LEU A 110 -5.40 6.12 -0.35
N ASP A 111 -6.09 6.14 0.77
CA ASP A 111 -5.45 6.15 2.08
C ASP A 111 -5.04 4.73 2.52
N ALA A 112 -4.31 4.60 3.63
CA ALA A 112 -3.83 3.30 4.09
C ALA A 112 -4.97 2.33 4.46
N PRO A 113 -6.05 2.71 5.16
CA PRO A 113 -7.21 1.85 5.39
C PRO A 113 -7.88 1.36 4.11
N GLU A 114 -8.08 2.23 3.12
CA GLU A 114 -8.66 1.84 1.82
C GLU A 114 -7.73 0.90 1.05
N ALA A 115 -6.42 1.17 1.05
CA ALA A 115 -5.42 0.33 0.43
C ALA A 115 -5.43 -1.10 1.02
N VAL A 116 -5.49 -1.20 2.35
CA VAL A 116 -5.62 -2.49 3.03
C VAL A 116 -6.92 -3.18 2.65
N ARG A 117 -8.05 -2.48 2.72
CA ARG A 117 -9.37 -3.05 2.39
C ARG A 117 -9.40 -3.63 0.98
N LEU A 118 -8.95 -2.87 -0.02
CA LEU A 118 -8.91 -3.34 -1.41
C LEU A 118 -7.97 -4.54 -1.57
N THR A 119 -6.79 -4.49 -0.98
CA THR A 119 -5.81 -5.58 -1.04
C THR A 119 -6.37 -6.85 -0.39
N MET A 120 -6.97 -6.75 0.79
CA MET A 120 -7.48 -7.92 1.51
C MET A 120 -8.74 -8.49 0.86
N ASP A 121 -9.62 -7.64 0.29
CA ASP A 121 -10.76 -8.10 -0.52
C ASP A 121 -10.30 -8.94 -1.71
N TRP A 122 -9.27 -8.47 -2.44
CA TRP A 122 -8.71 -9.23 -3.54
C TRP A 122 -8.25 -10.63 -3.11
N TYR A 123 -7.47 -10.69 -2.01
CA TYR A 123 -6.97 -11.96 -1.50
C TYR A 123 -8.08 -12.88 -0.97
N ALA A 124 -9.09 -12.33 -0.32
CA ALA A 124 -10.25 -13.09 0.16
C ALA A 124 -11.07 -13.68 -1.00
N ARG A 125 -11.29 -12.92 -2.05
CA ARG A 125 -12.04 -13.35 -3.24
C ARG A 125 -11.25 -14.37 -4.04
N GLN A 126 -9.96 -14.15 -4.24
CA GLN A 126 -9.07 -15.11 -4.89
C GLN A 126 -9.00 -16.45 -4.14
N ALA A 127 -9.00 -16.43 -2.80
CA ALA A 127 -9.05 -17.63 -1.99
C ALA A 127 -10.36 -18.44 -2.15
N ARG A 128 -11.45 -17.78 -2.53
CA ARG A 128 -12.74 -18.42 -2.88
C ARG A 128 -12.79 -18.96 -4.32
N GLY A 129 -11.70 -18.83 -5.07
CA GLY A 129 -11.59 -19.34 -6.44
C GLY A 129 -12.01 -18.35 -7.53
N GLU A 130 -12.22 -17.08 -7.20
CA GLU A 130 -12.50 -16.07 -8.22
C GLU A 130 -11.28 -15.84 -9.12
N ASP A 131 -11.52 -15.55 -10.39
CA ASP A 131 -10.46 -15.37 -11.39
C ASP A 131 -9.60 -14.14 -11.06
N ALA A 132 -8.31 -14.34 -10.86
CA ALA A 132 -7.37 -13.29 -10.46
C ALA A 132 -7.30 -12.14 -11.47
N ARG A 133 -7.41 -12.43 -12.78
CA ARG A 133 -7.40 -11.39 -13.82
C ARG A 133 -8.66 -10.54 -13.76
N ALA A 134 -9.82 -11.17 -13.59
CA ALA A 134 -11.09 -10.46 -13.46
C ALA A 134 -11.07 -9.55 -12.21
N LEU A 135 -10.55 -10.04 -11.07
CA LEU A 135 -10.39 -9.24 -9.86
C LEU A 135 -9.48 -8.03 -10.08
N CYS A 136 -8.35 -8.20 -10.75
CA CYS A 136 -7.44 -7.09 -11.07
C CYS A 136 -8.13 -6.06 -11.98
N LEU A 137 -8.80 -6.50 -13.04
CA LEU A 137 -9.49 -5.60 -13.97
C LEU A 137 -10.61 -4.82 -13.29
N ALA A 138 -11.38 -5.46 -12.39
CA ALA A 138 -12.41 -4.79 -11.60
C ALA A 138 -11.80 -3.71 -10.69
N GLN A 139 -10.72 -4.01 -9.97
CA GLN A 139 -10.05 -3.03 -9.12
C GLN A 139 -9.43 -1.87 -9.91
N ILE A 140 -8.89 -2.13 -11.10
CA ILE A 140 -8.39 -1.08 -11.99
C ILE A 140 -9.53 -0.16 -12.41
N ALA A 141 -10.65 -0.71 -12.86
CA ALA A 141 -11.81 0.08 -13.26
C ALA A 141 -12.37 0.93 -12.11
N ASP A 142 -12.47 0.35 -10.90
CA ASP A 142 -12.89 1.08 -9.70
C ASP A 142 -11.90 2.19 -9.33
N TYR A 143 -10.60 1.95 -9.49
CA TYR A 143 -9.56 2.94 -9.23
C TYR A 143 -9.61 4.09 -10.25
N GLU A 144 -9.79 3.80 -11.54
CA GLU A 144 -9.88 4.80 -12.60
C GLU A 144 -11.12 5.69 -12.46
N ALA A 145 -12.22 5.14 -11.94
CA ALA A 145 -13.46 5.89 -11.69
C ALA A 145 -13.38 6.86 -10.49
N ARG A 146 -12.32 6.79 -9.68
CA ARG A 146 -12.11 7.72 -8.56
C ARG A 146 -11.70 9.10 -9.06
N PRO A 147 -12.13 10.17 -8.36
CA PRO A 147 -11.72 11.54 -8.66
C PRO A 147 -10.23 11.78 -8.46
#